data_7077a9e12c72bc0dd0b0b26e65da827e
#
_entry.id   7077a9e12c72bc0dd0b0b26e65da827e
#
_cell.length_a   1.000
_cell.length_b   1.000
_cell.length_c   1.000
_cell.angle_alpha   90.00
_cell.angle_beta   90.00
_cell.angle_gamma   90.00
#
_symmetry.space_group_name_H-M   'P 1'
#
loop_
_entity.id
_entity.type
_entity.pdbx_description
1 polymer ?
#
loop_
_entity_poly.entity_id
_entity_poly.type
_entity_poly.pdbx_seq_one_letter_code
_entity_poly.pdbx_strand_id
1 'polypeptide(L)'
;MKNLLFYVGIDISKSKLDVVILEKQSPNVSNHFIVENNLKGIKEILKNLIKQKIDLTTVLFCCENTGVYTFPLSSHLSDEKLDYWIVPAIEIKRSKGISRGKNDKADAKDIALYSIRNIDKLKLSTLPETAIQQLKLLYTEREKVMKSFKIFEATKENIDFMPKQVYKSISAINNKTVKFLKTTLKAIEKQMKAIISTEIELKNNLS
;
A
#
# COMPACT_ATOMS: atom_id res chain seq x y z
N MET A 1 -25.63 9.62 -6.96
CA MET A 1 -24.55 8.65 -7.22
C MET A 1 -24.02 8.87 -8.62
N LYS A 2 -22.70 8.88 -8.84
CA LYS A 2 -22.14 8.89 -10.20
C LYS A 2 -22.61 7.66 -10.97
N ASN A 3 -22.84 7.81 -12.27
CA ASN A 3 -23.23 6.69 -13.13
C ASN A 3 -21.98 5.90 -13.52
N LEU A 4 -21.57 4.93 -12.69
CA LEU A 4 -20.42 4.06 -12.95
C LEU A 4 -20.83 2.95 -13.92
N LEU A 5 -20.14 2.88 -15.06
CA LEU A 5 -20.40 1.92 -16.13
C LEU A 5 -19.27 0.88 -16.25
N PHE A 6 -18.04 1.27 -15.93
CA PHE A 6 -16.84 0.42 -16.05
C PHE A 6 -16.13 0.27 -14.70
N TYR A 7 -15.61 -0.92 -14.48
CA TYR A 7 -14.91 -1.30 -13.26
C TYR A 7 -13.56 -1.89 -13.64
N VAL A 8 -12.49 -1.22 -13.21
CA VAL A 8 -11.11 -1.61 -13.50
C VAL A 8 -10.50 -2.23 -12.27
N GLY A 9 -10.37 -3.56 -12.26
CA GLY A 9 -9.69 -4.29 -11.21
C GLY A 9 -8.21 -4.37 -11.50
N ILE A 10 -7.38 -4.04 -10.49
CA ILE A 10 -5.93 -3.99 -10.64
C ILE A 10 -5.30 -4.82 -9.52
N ASP A 11 -4.65 -5.93 -9.92
CA ASP A 11 -3.76 -6.66 -9.03
C ASP A 11 -2.36 -6.06 -9.09
N ILE A 12 -1.85 -5.66 -7.92
CA ILE A 12 -0.62 -4.86 -7.80
C ILE A 12 0.52 -5.72 -7.27
N SER A 13 1.59 -5.81 -8.04
CA SER A 13 2.88 -6.33 -7.61
C SER A 13 3.96 -5.25 -7.62
N LYS A 14 5.15 -5.57 -7.15
CA LYS A 14 6.28 -4.65 -7.12
C LYS A 14 6.63 -4.08 -8.50
N SER A 15 6.61 -4.93 -9.54
CA SER A 15 7.09 -4.57 -10.89
C SER A 15 6.00 -4.38 -11.93
N LYS A 16 4.81 -4.95 -11.70
CA LYS A 16 3.74 -4.97 -12.69
C LYS A 16 2.36 -4.77 -12.06
N LEU A 17 1.43 -4.34 -12.90
CA LEU A 17 0.01 -4.25 -12.63
C LEU A 17 -0.71 -5.17 -13.62
N ASP A 18 -1.46 -6.13 -13.12
CA ASP A 18 -2.40 -6.91 -13.91
C ASP A 18 -3.75 -6.19 -13.89
N VAL A 19 -4.25 -5.83 -15.05
CA VAL A 19 -5.41 -4.94 -15.21
C VAL A 19 -6.53 -5.68 -15.92
N VAL A 20 -7.72 -5.65 -15.34
CA VAL A 20 -8.95 -6.18 -15.94
C VAL A 20 -10.00 -5.08 -15.99
N ILE A 21 -10.59 -4.86 -17.15
CA ILE A 21 -11.71 -3.94 -17.35
C ILE A 21 -12.98 -4.78 -17.49
N LEU A 22 -13.99 -4.47 -16.69
CA LEU A 22 -15.33 -5.06 -16.76
C LEU A 22 -16.36 -3.97 -17.02
N GLU A 23 -17.29 -4.23 -17.92
CA GLU A 23 -18.49 -3.43 -18.07
C GLU A 23 -19.58 -3.92 -17.12
N LYS A 24 -20.31 -2.99 -16.48
CA LYS A 24 -21.34 -3.31 -15.51
C LYS A 24 -22.44 -4.25 -16.08
N GLN A 25 -22.82 -4.03 -17.33
CA GLN A 25 -23.88 -4.80 -17.99
C GLN A 25 -23.39 -6.17 -18.49
N SER A 26 -22.08 -6.32 -18.72
CA SER A 26 -21.48 -7.54 -19.27
C SER A 26 -20.21 -7.96 -18.50
N PRO A 27 -20.30 -8.26 -17.19
CA PRO A 27 -19.13 -8.50 -16.35
C PRO A 27 -18.38 -9.79 -16.67
N ASN A 28 -18.93 -10.65 -17.53
CA ASN A 28 -18.25 -11.87 -17.98
C ASN A 28 -17.24 -11.63 -19.11
N VAL A 29 -17.40 -10.56 -19.87
CA VAL A 29 -16.46 -10.14 -20.91
C VAL A 29 -15.38 -9.32 -20.24
N SER A 30 -14.14 -9.81 -20.23
CA SER A 30 -13.01 -9.11 -19.61
C SER A 30 -11.93 -8.78 -20.62
N ASN A 31 -11.49 -7.54 -20.62
CA ASN A 31 -10.26 -7.13 -21.28
C ASN A 31 -9.14 -7.12 -20.26
N HIS A 32 -8.12 -7.98 -20.46
CA HIS A 32 -6.96 -8.12 -19.56
C HIS A 32 -5.68 -7.70 -20.27
N PHE A 33 -4.86 -6.93 -19.61
CA PHE A 33 -3.52 -6.57 -20.03
C PHE A 33 -2.61 -6.30 -18.84
N ILE A 34 -1.31 -6.27 -19.07
CA ILE A 34 -0.29 -6.08 -18.04
C ILE A 34 0.52 -4.84 -18.39
N VAL A 35 0.80 -4.01 -17.37
CA VAL A 35 1.67 -2.85 -17.49
C VAL A 35 2.68 -2.83 -16.34
N GLU A 36 3.73 -2.02 -16.46
CA GLU A 36 4.68 -1.81 -15.39
C GLU A 36 4.06 -1.01 -14.23
N ASN A 37 4.46 -1.31 -12.99
CA ASN A 37 4.03 -0.54 -11.81
C ASN A 37 4.86 0.75 -11.66
N ASN A 38 4.68 1.65 -12.63
CA ASN A 38 5.28 2.99 -12.65
C ASN A 38 4.36 3.97 -13.39
N LEU A 39 4.74 5.24 -13.40
CA LEU A 39 3.95 6.30 -14.02
C LEU A 39 3.64 6.03 -15.51
N LYS A 40 4.60 5.44 -16.26
CA LYS A 40 4.41 5.13 -17.68
C LYS A 40 3.32 4.07 -17.87
N GLY A 41 3.39 2.97 -17.10
CA GLY A 41 2.39 1.91 -17.18
C GLY A 41 1.00 2.38 -16.74
N ILE A 42 0.92 3.23 -15.70
CA ILE A 42 -0.36 3.78 -15.25
C ILE A 42 -1.00 4.67 -16.33
N LYS A 43 -0.21 5.53 -16.97
CA LYS A 43 -0.67 6.31 -18.13
C LYS A 43 -1.10 5.43 -19.30
N GLU A 44 -0.49 4.27 -19.47
CA GLU A 44 -0.90 3.29 -20.48
C GLU A 44 -2.28 2.70 -20.19
N ILE A 45 -2.62 2.45 -18.91
CA ILE A 45 -3.97 2.04 -18.52
C ILE A 45 -5.00 3.08 -18.98
N LEU A 46 -4.78 4.38 -18.68
CA LEU A 46 -5.70 5.44 -19.06
C LEU A 46 -5.81 5.57 -20.60
N LYS A 47 -4.69 5.49 -21.32
CA LYS A 47 -4.68 5.49 -22.79
C LYS A 47 -5.49 4.33 -23.37
N ASN A 48 -5.40 3.13 -22.79
CA ASN A 48 -6.16 1.97 -23.22
C ASN A 48 -7.67 2.18 -23.06
N LEU A 49 -8.10 2.77 -21.95
CA LEU A 49 -9.51 3.11 -21.72
C LEU A 49 -10.01 4.14 -22.74
N ILE A 50 -9.25 5.22 -22.95
CA ILE A 50 -9.58 6.27 -23.93
C ILE A 50 -9.65 5.71 -25.34
N LYS A 51 -8.69 4.83 -25.75
CA LYS A 51 -8.70 4.16 -27.04
C LYS A 51 -9.95 3.31 -27.26
N GLN A 52 -10.50 2.74 -26.20
CA GLN A 52 -11.75 2.00 -26.23
C GLN A 52 -12.99 2.92 -26.16
N LYS A 53 -12.82 4.24 -26.23
CA LYS A 53 -13.86 5.28 -26.14
C LYS A 53 -14.62 5.23 -24.79
N ILE A 54 -13.97 4.79 -23.73
CA ILE A 54 -14.51 4.77 -22.37
C ILE A 54 -14.31 6.15 -21.75
N ASP A 55 -15.40 6.74 -21.27
CA ASP A 55 -15.35 7.99 -20.50
C ASP A 55 -14.84 7.71 -19.09
N LEU A 56 -13.67 8.26 -18.75
CA LEU A 56 -13.01 8.06 -17.46
C LEU A 56 -13.86 8.51 -16.26
N THR A 57 -14.81 9.41 -16.44
CA THR A 57 -15.73 9.85 -15.38
C THR A 57 -16.73 8.76 -14.98
N THR A 58 -16.91 7.73 -15.82
CA THR A 58 -17.79 6.58 -15.59
C THR A 58 -17.05 5.34 -15.08
N VAL A 59 -15.71 5.49 -14.83
CA VAL A 59 -14.83 4.39 -14.41
C VAL A 59 -14.58 4.42 -12.91
N LEU A 60 -14.68 3.25 -12.27
CA LEU A 60 -14.15 3.02 -10.93
C LEU A 60 -12.91 2.13 -11.01
N PHE A 61 -11.77 2.64 -10.56
CA PHE A 61 -10.56 1.84 -10.37
C PHE A 61 -10.59 1.17 -9.00
N CYS A 62 -10.36 -0.13 -8.94
CA CYS A 62 -10.32 -0.88 -7.69
C CYS A 62 -9.03 -1.69 -7.59
N CYS A 63 -8.37 -1.66 -6.45
CA CYS A 63 -7.17 -2.45 -6.19
C CYS A 63 -7.11 -2.92 -4.74
N GLU A 64 -6.32 -3.97 -4.50
CA GLU A 64 -5.98 -4.42 -3.15
C GLU A 64 -4.91 -3.50 -2.55
N ASN A 65 -4.99 -3.28 -1.22
CA ASN A 65 -3.97 -2.53 -0.50
C ASN A 65 -2.70 -3.37 -0.34
N THR A 66 -1.69 -3.10 -1.15
CA THR A 66 -0.36 -3.74 -1.12
C THR A 66 0.73 -2.83 -0.54
N GLY A 67 0.33 -1.88 0.29
CA GLY A 67 1.24 -0.94 0.97
C GLY A 67 1.90 0.02 -0.02
N VAL A 68 3.23 0.11 0.02
CA VAL A 68 3.99 1.08 -0.80
C VAL A 68 3.82 0.87 -2.30
N TYR A 69 3.51 -0.33 -2.76
CA TYR A 69 3.35 -0.63 -4.19
C TYR A 69 2.04 -0.07 -4.76
N THR A 70 1.06 0.26 -3.93
CA THR A 70 -0.19 0.92 -4.33
C THR A 70 0.00 2.41 -4.60
N PHE A 71 1.07 3.00 -4.04
CA PHE A 71 1.26 4.46 -4.06
C PHE A 71 1.36 5.08 -5.46
N PRO A 72 2.13 4.52 -6.42
CA PRO A 72 2.22 5.11 -7.76
C PRO A 72 0.85 5.22 -8.44
N LEU A 73 0.02 4.17 -8.32
CA LEU A 73 -1.33 4.16 -8.89
C LEU A 73 -2.23 5.18 -8.20
N SER A 74 -2.33 5.15 -6.89
CA SER A 74 -3.21 6.05 -6.13
C SER A 74 -2.84 7.51 -6.28
N SER A 75 -1.53 7.83 -6.34
CA SER A 75 -1.05 9.19 -6.59
C SER A 75 -1.53 9.71 -7.94
N HIS A 76 -1.28 8.94 -9.00
CA HIS A 76 -1.67 9.37 -10.34
C HIS A 76 -3.19 9.48 -10.52
N LEU A 77 -3.96 8.53 -10.01
CA LEU A 77 -5.42 8.60 -10.07
C LEU A 77 -5.99 9.81 -9.29
N SER A 78 -5.37 10.15 -8.16
CA SER A 78 -5.72 11.36 -7.40
C SER A 78 -5.38 12.65 -8.15
N ASP A 79 -4.20 12.72 -8.77
CA ASP A 79 -3.77 13.88 -9.58
C ASP A 79 -4.72 14.13 -10.75
N GLU A 80 -5.18 13.05 -11.41
CA GLU A 80 -6.15 13.09 -12.51
C GLU A 80 -7.61 13.21 -12.02
N LYS A 81 -7.86 13.27 -10.71
CA LYS A 81 -9.20 13.35 -10.08
C LYS A 81 -10.13 12.23 -10.49
N LEU A 82 -9.58 11.03 -10.69
CA LEU A 82 -10.31 9.82 -11.04
C LEU A 82 -10.78 9.06 -9.80
N ASP A 83 -11.93 8.41 -9.90
CA ASP A 83 -12.51 7.65 -8.80
C ASP A 83 -11.78 6.32 -8.61
N TYR A 84 -11.27 6.07 -7.41
CA TYR A 84 -10.64 4.80 -7.09
C TYR A 84 -10.98 4.32 -5.67
N TRP A 85 -10.90 3.00 -5.50
CA TRP A 85 -11.20 2.31 -4.25
C TRP A 85 -10.08 1.32 -3.91
N ILE A 86 -9.36 1.60 -2.84
CA ILE A 86 -8.34 0.71 -2.28
C ILE A 86 -9.02 -0.13 -1.21
N VAL A 87 -9.07 -1.45 -1.42
CA VAL A 87 -9.78 -2.39 -0.56
C VAL A 87 -8.78 -3.20 0.27
N PRO A 88 -9.07 -3.44 1.57
CA PRO A 88 -8.29 -4.37 2.36
C PRO A 88 -8.27 -5.78 1.75
N ALA A 89 -7.09 -6.41 1.69
CA ALA A 89 -6.91 -7.76 1.14
C ALA A 89 -7.89 -8.80 1.70
N ILE A 90 -8.20 -8.68 3.00
CA ILE A 90 -9.10 -9.61 3.69
C ILE A 90 -10.54 -9.57 3.15
N GLU A 91 -10.99 -8.40 2.73
CA GLU A 91 -12.35 -8.24 2.17
C GLU A 91 -12.47 -8.91 0.81
N ILE A 92 -11.49 -8.71 -0.07
CA ILE A 92 -11.44 -9.35 -1.38
C ILE A 92 -11.37 -10.88 -1.21
N LYS A 93 -10.50 -11.38 -0.32
CA LYS A 93 -10.38 -12.81 -0.03
C LYS A 93 -11.69 -13.42 0.48
N ARG A 94 -12.39 -12.76 1.38
CA ARG A 94 -13.69 -13.24 1.90
C ARG A 94 -14.78 -13.29 0.84
N SER A 95 -14.71 -12.44 -0.17
CA SER A 95 -15.70 -12.39 -1.24
C SER A 95 -15.50 -13.45 -2.33
N LYS A 96 -14.29 -14.03 -2.44
CA LYS A 96 -13.93 -14.97 -3.52
C LYS A 96 -14.49 -16.40 -3.33
N GLY A 97 -14.87 -16.78 -2.12
CA GLY A 97 -15.12 -18.19 -1.83
C GLY A 97 -13.85 -19.06 -1.95
N ILE A 98 -14.04 -20.38 -2.07
CA ILE A 98 -12.91 -21.32 -2.24
C ILE A 98 -12.53 -21.37 -3.72
N SER A 99 -11.52 -20.61 -4.14
CA SER A 99 -10.95 -20.72 -5.48
C SER A 99 -9.67 -21.57 -5.46
N ARG A 100 -9.58 -22.56 -6.35
CA ARG A 100 -8.35 -23.33 -6.60
C ARG A 100 -7.55 -22.69 -7.71
N GLY A 101 -6.30 -22.33 -7.42
CA GLY A 101 -5.33 -21.81 -8.39
C GLY A 101 -5.09 -20.30 -8.28
N LYS A 102 -3.82 -19.91 -8.18
CA LYS A 102 -3.36 -18.52 -8.17
C LYS A 102 -3.06 -18.11 -9.60
N ASN A 103 -3.75 -17.09 -10.09
CA ASN A 103 -3.51 -16.50 -11.41
C ASN A 103 -3.79 -15.00 -11.33
N ASP A 104 -2.76 -14.18 -11.56
CA ASP A 104 -2.82 -12.71 -11.43
C ASP A 104 -3.96 -12.09 -12.27
N LYS A 105 -4.24 -12.66 -13.47
CA LYS A 105 -5.41 -12.28 -14.26
C LYS A 105 -6.73 -12.54 -13.54
N ALA A 106 -6.84 -13.72 -12.88
CA ALA A 106 -8.02 -14.06 -12.11
C ALA A 106 -8.16 -13.16 -10.89
N ASP A 107 -7.04 -12.82 -10.22
CA ASP A 107 -7.01 -11.91 -9.08
C ASP A 107 -7.47 -10.50 -9.47
N ALA A 108 -6.98 -9.94 -10.57
CA ALA A 108 -7.44 -8.64 -11.09
C ALA A 108 -8.93 -8.67 -11.47
N LYS A 109 -9.42 -9.78 -12.08
CA LYS A 109 -10.85 -9.95 -12.39
C LYS A 109 -11.71 -10.00 -11.11
N ASP A 110 -11.25 -10.71 -10.09
CA ASP A 110 -11.96 -10.84 -8.83
C ASP A 110 -12.04 -9.50 -8.09
N ILE A 111 -11.00 -8.66 -8.18
CA ILE A 111 -11.00 -7.30 -7.65
C ILE A 111 -12.07 -6.45 -8.36
N ALA A 112 -12.17 -6.52 -9.70
CA ALA A 112 -13.19 -5.81 -10.45
C ALA A 112 -14.61 -6.31 -10.09
N LEU A 113 -14.82 -7.63 -10.01
CA LEU A 113 -16.09 -8.22 -9.61
C LEU A 113 -16.48 -7.86 -8.17
N TYR A 114 -15.50 -7.79 -7.27
CA TYR A 114 -15.70 -7.32 -5.90
C TYR A 114 -16.31 -5.91 -5.90
N SER A 115 -15.73 -5.00 -6.67
CA SER A 115 -16.17 -3.61 -6.72
C SER A 115 -17.59 -3.46 -7.30
N ILE A 116 -17.96 -4.30 -8.27
CA ILE A 116 -19.33 -4.34 -8.81
C ILE A 116 -20.33 -4.84 -7.74
N ARG A 117 -20.02 -5.96 -7.08
CA ARG A 117 -20.90 -6.62 -6.12
C ARG A 117 -21.10 -5.87 -4.81
N ASN A 118 -20.12 -5.06 -4.43
CA ASN A 118 -20.12 -4.32 -3.17
C ASN A 118 -20.17 -2.81 -3.38
N ILE A 119 -20.77 -2.36 -4.46
CA ILE A 119 -20.89 -0.93 -4.79
C ILE A 119 -21.65 -0.15 -3.72
N ASP A 120 -22.55 -0.80 -3.00
CA ASP A 120 -23.27 -0.27 -1.84
C ASP A 120 -22.33 0.12 -0.69
N LYS A 121 -21.15 -0.52 -0.59
CA LYS A 121 -20.12 -0.26 0.41
C LYS A 121 -19.02 0.67 -0.08
N LEU A 122 -19.14 1.20 -1.29
CA LEU A 122 -18.11 2.04 -1.89
C LEU A 122 -17.75 3.22 -0.99
N LYS A 123 -16.47 3.29 -0.67
CA LYS A 123 -15.83 4.46 -0.08
C LYS A 123 -14.67 4.86 -0.98
N LEU A 124 -14.84 5.93 -1.75
CA LEU A 124 -13.79 6.44 -2.60
C LEU A 124 -12.54 6.72 -1.75
N SER A 125 -11.42 6.24 -2.24
CA SER A 125 -10.13 6.47 -1.59
C SER A 125 -9.61 7.84 -1.98
N THR A 126 -8.95 8.49 -1.06
CA THR A 126 -8.23 9.75 -1.26
C THR A 126 -6.80 9.57 -0.79
N LEU A 127 -5.86 10.27 -1.42
CA LEU A 127 -4.51 10.34 -0.87
C LEU A 127 -4.56 11.11 0.45
N PRO A 128 -3.95 10.57 1.51
CA PRO A 128 -3.74 11.34 2.72
C PRO A 128 -2.84 12.54 2.43
N GLU A 129 -2.94 13.59 3.25
CA GLU A 129 -2.00 14.70 3.24
C GLU A 129 -0.54 14.22 3.32
N THR A 130 0.38 14.95 2.72
CA THR A 130 1.81 14.57 2.64
C THR A 130 2.40 14.26 4.01
N ALA A 131 2.06 15.03 5.03
CA ALA A 131 2.49 14.81 6.40
C ALA A 131 2.04 13.46 6.95
N ILE A 132 0.79 13.06 6.68
CA ILE A 132 0.25 11.75 7.09
C ILE A 132 0.96 10.61 6.36
N GLN A 133 1.31 10.81 5.08
CA GLN A 133 2.08 9.82 4.32
C GLN A 133 3.48 9.66 4.91
N GLN A 134 4.17 10.75 5.19
CA GLN A 134 5.49 10.76 5.83
C GLN A 134 5.47 10.07 7.20
N LEU A 135 4.47 10.40 8.05
CA LEU A 135 4.32 9.76 9.35
C LEU A 135 4.09 8.25 9.25
N LYS A 136 3.28 7.77 8.29
CA LYS A 136 3.08 6.34 8.05
C LYS A 136 4.39 5.62 7.66
N LEU A 137 5.20 6.22 6.81
CA LEU A 137 6.50 5.67 6.42
C LEU A 137 7.46 5.63 7.62
N LEU A 138 7.60 6.73 8.35
CA LEU A 138 8.44 6.80 9.55
C LEU A 138 7.99 5.81 10.62
N TYR A 139 6.69 5.65 10.82
CA TYR A 139 6.15 4.65 11.75
C TYR A 139 6.54 3.22 11.33
N THR A 140 6.43 2.90 10.04
CA THR A 140 6.84 1.60 9.51
C THR A 140 8.34 1.34 9.73
N GLU A 141 9.19 2.33 9.48
CA GLU A 141 10.62 2.22 9.74
C GLU A 141 10.91 2.09 11.24
N ARG A 142 10.21 2.85 12.08
CA ARG A 142 10.32 2.72 13.55
C ARG A 142 10.02 1.29 14.01
N GLU A 143 8.95 0.68 13.51
CA GLU A 143 8.59 -0.70 13.85
C GLU A 143 9.66 -1.72 13.44
N LYS A 144 10.27 -1.55 12.26
CA LYS A 144 11.39 -2.40 11.81
C LYS A 144 12.60 -2.27 12.74
N VAL A 145 13.00 -1.04 13.04
CA VAL A 145 14.14 -0.76 13.93
C VAL A 145 13.85 -1.27 15.35
N MET A 146 12.63 -1.11 15.85
CA MET A 146 12.22 -1.60 17.16
C MET A 146 12.25 -3.14 17.23
N LYS A 147 11.80 -3.83 16.20
CA LYS A 147 11.91 -5.30 16.12
C LYS A 147 13.38 -5.75 16.16
N SER A 148 14.22 -5.12 15.36
CA SER A 148 15.67 -5.40 15.35
C SER A 148 16.30 -5.13 16.71
N PHE A 149 15.95 -4.00 17.33
CA PHE A 149 16.41 -3.65 18.67
C PHE A 149 16.09 -4.73 19.69
N LYS A 150 14.84 -5.21 19.73
CA LYS A 150 14.41 -6.28 20.65
C LYS A 150 15.20 -7.57 20.44
N ILE A 151 15.46 -7.96 19.18
CA ILE A 151 16.24 -9.16 18.84
C ILE A 151 17.66 -9.05 19.41
N PHE A 152 18.37 -7.93 19.19
CA PHE A 152 19.72 -7.74 19.67
C PHE A 152 19.81 -7.52 21.18
N GLU A 153 18.77 -6.94 21.80
CA GLU A 153 18.73 -6.76 23.25
C GLU A 153 18.49 -8.08 24.00
N ALA A 154 17.61 -8.95 23.47
CA ALA A 154 17.36 -10.28 24.04
C ALA A 154 18.62 -11.18 24.06
N THR A 155 19.59 -10.94 23.17
CA THR A 155 20.85 -11.68 23.17
C THR A 155 21.63 -11.47 24.47
N LYS A 156 21.39 -10.39 25.21
CA LYS A 156 22.04 -10.12 26.52
C LYS A 156 21.55 -11.09 27.61
N GLU A 157 20.33 -11.58 27.52
CA GLU A 157 19.76 -12.52 28.49
C GLU A 157 20.45 -13.88 28.44
N ASN A 158 21.16 -14.19 27.33
CA ASN A 158 21.91 -15.43 27.16
C ASN A 158 23.28 -15.43 27.87
N ILE A 159 23.70 -14.31 28.46
CA ILE A 159 25.02 -14.17 29.11
C ILE A 159 25.19 -15.18 30.25
N ASP A 160 24.12 -15.41 31.02
CA ASP A 160 24.17 -16.27 32.21
C ASP A 160 24.24 -17.77 31.83
N PHE A 161 23.93 -18.11 30.57
CA PHE A 161 23.94 -19.48 30.06
C PHE A 161 25.19 -19.84 29.25
N MET A 162 26.10 -18.87 29.00
CA MET A 162 27.29 -19.06 28.17
C MET A 162 28.58 -18.77 28.96
N PRO A 163 29.68 -19.49 28.71
CA PRO A 163 30.98 -19.13 29.26
C PRO A 163 31.33 -17.70 28.87
N LYS A 164 31.78 -16.90 29.86
CA LYS A 164 32.08 -15.47 29.66
C LYS A 164 33.04 -15.18 28.49
N GLN A 165 34.00 -16.06 28.24
CA GLN A 165 34.95 -15.90 27.13
C GLN A 165 34.28 -16.03 25.77
N VAL A 166 33.29 -16.92 25.62
CA VAL A 166 32.54 -17.13 24.38
C VAL A 166 31.63 -15.94 24.12
N TYR A 167 30.90 -15.50 25.13
CA TYR A 167 30.01 -14.34 24.99
C TYR A 167 30.77 -13.03 24.68
N LYS A 168 31.96 -12.87 25.26
CA LYS A 168 32.82 -11.67 25.06
C LYS A 168 33.12 -11.42 23.59
N SER A 169 33.24 -12.46 22.77
CA SER A 169 33.51 -12.34 21.33
C SER A 169 32.46 -11.57 20.54
N ILE A 170 31.15 -11.67 20.96
CA ILE A 170 30.06 -11.00 20.27
C ILE A 170 29.48 -9.82 21.04
N SER A 171 29.77 -9.72 22.36
CA SER A 171 29.15 -8.69 23.22
C SER A 171 29.45 -7.27 22.77
N ALA A 172 30.68 -7.01 22.32
CA ALA A 172 31.11 -5.70 21.83
C ALA A 172 30.33 -5.30 20.56
N ILE A 173 30.13 -6.25 19.64
CA ILE A 173 29.35 -6.06 18.41
C ILE A 173 27.88 -5.80 18.75
N ASN A 174 27.28 -6.64 19.60
CA ASN A 174 25.90 -6.49 20.01
C ASN A 174 25.64 -5.15 20.72
N ASN A 175 26.52 -4.75 21.64
CA ASN A 175 26.39 -3.47 22.34
C ASN A 175 26.50 -2.27 21.38
N LYS A 176 27.38 -2.33 20.38
CA LYS A 176 27.50 -1.31 19.34
C LYS A 176 26.24 -1.24 18.49
N THR A 177 25.71 -2.40 18.09
CA THR A 177 24.47 -2.49 17.29
C THR A 177 23.27 -1.95 18.07
N VAL A 178 23.09 -2.35 19.33
CA VAL A 178 22.01 -1.86 20.21
C VAL A 178 22.10 -0.34 20.38
N LYS A 179 23.31 0.20 20.60
CA LYS A 179 23.52 1.66 20.70
C LYS A 179 23.13 2.38 19.41
N PHE A 180 23.52 1.84 18.26
CA PHE A 180 23.16 2.39 16.94
C PHE A 180 21.64 2.38 16.73
N LEU A 181 20.97 1.25 17.00
CA LEU A 181 19.51 1.14 16.85
C LEU A 181 18.76 2.10 17.78
N LYS A 182 19.22 2.30 19.03
CA LYS A 182 18.65 3.32 19.95
C LYS A 182 18.79 4.74 19.39
N THR A 183 19.93 5.06 18.78
CA THR A 183 20.16 6.39 18.18
C THR A 183 19.24 6.58 16.97
N THR A 184 19.09 5.55 16.14
CA THR A 184 18.20 5.57 14.96
C THR A 184 16.74 5.75 15.38
N LEU A 185 16.27 5.05 16.42
CA LEU A 185 14.91 5.22 16.97
C LEU A 185 14.66 6.68 17.39
N LYS A 186 15.61 7.27 18.16
CA LYS A 186 15.49 8.67 18.58
C LYS A 186 15.43 9.63 17.39
N ALA A 187 16.21 9.37 16.33
CA ALA A 187 16.19 10.19 15.12
C ALA A 187 14.84 10.12 14.40
N ILE A 188 14.29 8.92 14.23
CA ILE A 188 12.96 8.72 13.62
C ILE A 188 11.89 9.43 14.45
N GLU A 189 11.88 9.23 15.77
CA GLU A 189 10.89 9.86 16.66
C GLU A 189 11.00 11.38 16.68
N LYS A 190 12.22 11.93 16.55
CA LYS A 190 12.44 13.38 16.41
C LYS A 190 11.81 13.90 15.10
N GLN A 191 12.00 13.20 13.99
CA GLN A 191 11.39 13.59 12.71
C GLN A 191 9.86 13.51 12.77
N MET A 192 9.29 12.46 13.36
CA MET A 192 7.84 12.34 13.53
C MET A 192 7.28 13.50 14.36
N LYS A 193 7.92 13.86 15.47
CA LYS A 193 7.52 15.01 16.31
C LYS A 193 7.59 16.32 15.53
N ALA A 194 8.62 16.53 14.73
CA ALA A 194 8.76 17.76 13.92
C ALA A 194 7.60 17.89 12.93
N ILE A 195 7.24 16.83 12.22
CA ILE A 195 6.11 16.84 11.28
C ILE A 195 4.81 17.17 12.02
N ILE A 196 4.56 16.54 13.17
CA ILE A 196 3.34 16.79 13.97
C ILE A 196 3.27 18.24 14.43
N SER A 197 4.39 18.81 14.93
CA SER A 197 4.43 20.20 15.38
C SER A 197 4.14 21.18 14.24
N THR A 198 4.73 20.98 13.07
CA THR A 198 4.48 21.81 11.90
C THR A 198 3.01 21.79 11.47
N GLU A 199 2.38 20.62 11.47
CA GLU A 199 0.96 20.49 11.12
C GLU A 199 0.03 21.17 12.13
N ILE A 200 0.37 21.10 13.42
CA ILE A 200 -0.41 21.78 14.49
C ILE A 200 -0.30 23.31 14.33
N GLU A 201 0.91 23.83 14.07
CA GLU A 201 1.14 25.24 13.85
C GLU A 201 0.37 25.76 12.63
N LEU A 202 0.38 25.02 11.51
CA LEU A 202 -0.37 25.37 10.30
C LEU A 202 -1.88 25.41 10.57
N LYS A 203 -2.44 24.46 11.30
CA LYS A 203 -3.86 24.44 11.65
C LYS A 203 -4.26 25.59 12.57
N ASN A 204 -3.41 25.92 13.55
CA ASN A 204 -3.67 27.05 14.46
C ASN A 204 -3.59 28.42 13.78
N ASN A 205 -2.80 28.54 12.70
CA ASN A 205 -2.67 29.79 11.92
C ASN A 205 -3.78 29.97 10.88
N LEU A 206 -4.59 28.94 10.63
CA LEU A 206 -5.72 28.96 9.68
C LEU A 206 -7.09 29.05 10.37
N SER A 207 -7.11 28.98 11.70
CA SER A 207 -8.31 29.13 12.55
C SER A 207 -8.40 30.55 13.09
#